data_cffcde979d53ed74c7f3d271c2821e03
#
_entry.id   cffcde979d53ed74c7f3d271c2821e03
#
_cell.length_a   1.000
_cell.length_b   1.000
_cell.length_c   1.000
_cell.angle_alpha   90.00
_cell.angle_beta   90.00
_cell.angle_gamma   90.00
#
_symmetry.space_group_name_H-M   'P 1'
#
loop_
_entity.id
_entity.type
_entity.pdbx_description
1 polymer ?
#
loop_
_entity_poly.entity_id
_entity_poly.type
_entity_poly.pdbx_seq_one_letter_code
_entity_poly.pdbx_strand_id
1 'polypeptide(L)'
;MAKEILCGFGIDVDAVAGWLGSYGGEDSPDDISRGLFAGEVGSLRLLKLFERFGIKTTWFIPGHSIETFPEQMQAVADAGHEIGIHGYTHENPIAMTREQETEVLDKCIDLVTKLSGKRPTGYVAPWWEFSTVTNETHKGKWLVLAAYPLVRHHSITGLSSRL
;
A
#
# COMPACT_ATOMS: atom_id res chain seq x y z
N MET A 1 16.52 10.87 31.28
CA MET A 1 15.43 10.09 30.68
C MET A 1 16.06 9.27 29.55
N ALA A 2 15.76 7.98 29.43
CA ALA A 2 16.23 7.15 28.33
C ALA A 2 15.58 7.64 27.03
N LYS A 3 16.35 7.67 25.94
CA LYS A 3 15.85 8.03 24.61
C LYS A 3 15.04 6.84 24.08
N GLU A 4 13.77 7.06 23.79
CA GLU A 4 12.92 6.07 23.12
C GLU A 4 13.13 6.17 21.59
N ILE A 5 13.30 5.04 20.93
CA ILE A 5 13.42 4.95 19.48
C ILE A 5 12.29 4.07 18.99
N LEU A 6 11.38 4.66 18.20
CA LEU A 6 10.28 3.94 17.56
C LEU A 6 10.72 3.52 16.16
N CYS A 7 10.48 2.25 15.82
CA CYS A 7 10.71 1.69 14.50
C CYS A 7 9.39 1.15 13.96
N GLY A 8 9.06 1.49 12.71
CA GLY A 8 7.90 0.97 11.99
C GLY A 8 8.35 0.32 10.69
N PHE A 9 7.55 -0.64 10.22
CA PHE A 9 7.74 -1.29 8.92
C PHE A 9 6.47 -1.11 8.10
N GLY A 10 6.61 -0.76 6.82
CA GLY A 10 5.58 -0.82 5.81
C GLY A 10 5.88 -1.97 4.84
N ILE A 11 4.86 -2.74 4.48
CA ILE A 11 4.99 -3.84 3.53
C ILE A 11 4.12 -3.53 2.33
N ASP A 12 4.76 -3.26 1.19
CA ASP A 12 4.05 -3.08 -0.07
C ASP A 12 3.84 -4.48 -0.70
N VAL A 13 2.57 -4.87 -0.91
CA VAL A 13 2.22 -6.19 -1.46
C VAL A 13 1.78 -6.03 -2.91
N ASP A 14 2.71 -5.60 -3.75
CA ASP A 14 2.42 -5.37 -5.17
C ASP A 14 1.97 -6.65 -5.86
N ALA A 15 2.58 -7.78 -5.51
CA ALA A 15 2.29 -9.07 -6.12
C ALA A 15 2.25 -8.95 -7.66
N VAL A 16 1.21 -9.46 -8.31
CA VAL A 16 1.07 -9.35 -9.77
C VAL A 16 0.82 -7.90 -10.21
N ALA A 17 0.14 -7.10 -9.40
CA ALA A 17 -0.20 -5.72 -9.75
C ALA A 17 1.04 -4.86 -10.09
N GLY A 18 2.15 -5.06 -9.39
CA GLY A 18 3.40 -4.33 -9.64
C GLY A 18 4.09 -4.67 -10.97
N TRP A 19 3.63 -5.72 -11.66
CA TRP A 19 4.24 -6.22 -12.89
C TRP A 19 3.37 -6.03 -14.13
N LEU A 20 2.08 -5.70 -13.97
CA LEU A 20 1.15 -5.47 -15.08
C LEU A 20 1.59 -4.26 -15.90
N GLY A 21 1.85 -4.47 -17.18
CA GLY A 21 2.24 -3.41 -18.11
C GLY A 21 3.56 -2.71 -17.79
N SER A 22 4.40 -3.25 -16.90
CA SER A 22 5.63 -2.60 -16.40
C SER A 22 6.61 -2.20 -17.50
N TYR A 23 6.60 -2.89 -18.62
CA TYR A 23 7.52 -2.66 -19.73
C TYR A 23 6.85 -1.98 -20.94
N GLY A 24 5.64 -1.46 -20.77
CA GLY A 24 4.92 -0.72 -21.80
C GLY A 24 4.41 -1.60 -22.96
N GLY A 25 4.24 -2.89 -22.72
CA GLY A 25 3.82 -3.88 -23.72
C GLY A 25 3.08 -5.05 -23.09
N GLU A 26 3.31 -6.25 -23.64
CA GLU A 26 2.78 -7.50 -23.09
C GLU A 26 3.43 -7.82 -21.73
N ASP A 27 2.66 -8.46 -20.84
CA ASP A 27 3.15 -8.85 -19.53
C ASP A 27 4.22 -9.95 -19.65
N SER A 28 5.32 -9.78 -18.92
CA SER A 28 6.38 -10.78 -18.87
C SER A 28 5.95 -12.00 -18.03
N PRO A 29 5.97 -13.24 -18.57
CA PRO A 29 5.65 -14.43 -17.79
C PRO A 29 6.55 -14.61 -16.54
N ASP A 30 7.82 -14.22 -16.63
CA ASP A 30 8.76 -14.26 -15.50
C ASP A 30 8.34 -13.32 -14.38
N ASP A 31 7.96 -12.09 -14.71
CA ASP A 31 7.57 -11.10 -13.74
C ASP A 31 6.20 -11.43 -13.12
N ILE A 32 5.26 -11.90 -13.92
CA ILE A 32 3.99 -12.42 -13.42
C ILE A 32 4.22 -13.58 -12.44
N SER A 33 5.13 -14.51 -12.77
CA SER A 33 5.51 -15.62 -11.87
C SER A 33 6.08 -15.12 -10.54
N ARG A 34 6.93 -14.08 -10.56
CA ARG A 34 7.43 -13.45 -9.33
C ARG A 34 6.32 -12.82 -8.50
N GLY A 35 5.38 -12.15 -9.17
CA GLY A 35 4.20 -11.58 -8.55
C GLY A 35 3.29 -12.63 -7.91
N LEU A 36 3.06 -13.77 -8.58
CA LEU A 36 2.33 -14.91 -8.02
C LEU A 36 3.03 -15.46 -6.78
N PHE A 37 4.33 -15.68 -6.84
CA PHE A 37 5.10 -16.13 -5.67
C PHE A 37 5.00 -15.14 -4.50
N ALA A 38 5.07 -13.83 -4.76
CA ALA A 38 4.96 -12.82 -3.73
C ALA A 38 3.58 -12.84 -3.05
N GLY A 39 2.50 -12.93 -3.83
CA GLY A 39 1.13 -12.99 -3.32
C GLY A 39 0.83 -14.29 -2.57
N GLU A 40 1.10 -15.45 -3.16
CA GLU A 40 0.73 -16.75 -2.62
C GLU A 40 1.65 -17.22 -1.48
N VAL A 41 2.95 -17.03 -1.62
CA VAL A 41 3.96 -17.61 -0.73
C VAL A 41 4.65 -16.55 0.13
N GLY A 42 5.06 -15.43 -0.48
CA GLY A 42 5.83 -14.38 0.18
C GLY A 42 5.06 -13.76 1.33
N SER A 43 3.81 -13.40 1.12
CA SER A 43 2.93 -12.81 2.13
C SER A 43 2.79 -13.70 3.36
N LEU A 44 2.51 -14.99 3.15
CA LEU A 44 2.35 -15.94 4.26
C LEU A 44 3.66 -16.21 5.01
N ARG A 45 4.81 -16.17 4.31
CA ARG A 45 6.12 -16.28 4.96
C ARG A 45 6.42 -15.08 5.85
N LEU A 46 6.11 -13.87 5.38
CA LEU A 46 6.25 -12.66 6.18
C LEU A 46 5.35 -12.67 7.40
N LEU A 47 4.09 -13.11 7.25
CA LEU A 47 3.17 -13.26 8.40
C LEU A 47 3.76 -14.15 9.48
N LYS A 48 4.29 -15.33 9.12
CA LYS A 48 4.94 -16.25 10.06
C LYS A 48 6.18 -15.62 10.73
N LEU A 49 6.94 -14.82 9.98
CA LEU A 49 8.09 -14.12 10.52
C LEU A 49 7.66 -13.07 11.55
N PHE A 50 6.66 -12.27 11.23
CA PHE A 50 6.16 -11.22 12.13
C PHE A 50 5.50 -11.81 13.38
N GLU A 51 4.74 -12.90 13.24
CA GLU A 51 4.20 -13.64 14.38
C GLU A 51 5.31 -14.12 15.32
N ARG A 52 6.37 -14.74 14.76
CA ARG A 52 7.51 -15.23 15.55
C ARG A 52 8.20 -14.15 16.37
N PHE A 53 8.26 -12.92 15.85
CA PHE A 53 8.92 -11.80 16.52
C PHE A 53 7.94 -10.85 17.23
N GLY A 54 6.65 -11.15 17.24
CA GLY A 54 5.62 -10.29 17.85
C GLY A 54 5.52 -8.90 17.18
N ILE A 55 5.84 -8.81 15.89
CA ILE A 55 5.85 -7.53 15.15
C ILE A 55 4.46 -7.27 14.56
N LYS A 56 3.92 -6.08 14.79
CA LYS A 56 2.78 -5.53 14.05
C LYS A 56 3.26 -4.42 13.13
N THR A 57 2.68 -4.37 11.94
CA THR A 57 3.11 -3.45 10.89
C THR A 57 1.93 -3.07 10.01
N THR A 58 2.11 -2.08 9.13
CA THR A 58 1.13 -1.69 8.13
C THR A 58 1.45 -2.39 6.81
N TRP A 59 0.44 -2.99 6.19
CA TRP A 59 0.52 -3.61 4.87
C TRP A 59 -0.21 -2.74 3.86
N PHE A 60 0.50 -2.21 2.90
CA PHE A 60 -0.05 -1.40 1.81
C PHE A 60 -0.33 -2.33 0.64
N ILE A 61 -1.61 -2.54 0.34
CA ILE A 61 -2.04 -3.59 -0.58
C ILE A 61 -2.79 -2.95 -1.75
N PRO A 62 -2.33 -3.16 -3.00
CA PRO A 62 -3.10 -2.80 -4.19
C PRO A 62 -4.45 -3.51 -4.20
N GLY A 63 -5.49 -2.82 -4.68
CA GLY A 63 -6.83 -3.42 -4.76
C GLY A 63 -6.86 -4.70 -5.58
N HIS A 64 -6.11 -4.75 -6.68
CA HIS A 64 -5.93 -5.94 -7.52
C HIS A 64 -5.35 -7.13 -6.73
N SER A 65 -4.38 -6.88 -5.84
CA SER A 65 -3.78 -7.93 -5.01
C SER A 65 -4.78 -8.50 -4.00
N ILE A 66 -5.70 -7.67 -3.47
CA ILE A 66 -6.80 -8.14 -2.62
C ILE A 66 -7.73 -9.10 -3.39
N GLU A 67 -8.09 -8.74 -4.64
CA GLU A 67 -9.00 -9.55 -5.45
C GLU A 67 -8.34 -10.81 -6.01
N THR A 68 -7.02 -10.78 -6.27
CA THR A 68 -6.28 -11.91 -6.85
C THR A 68 -5.87 -12.94 -5.79
N PHE A 69 -5.55 -12.50 -4.56
CA PHE A 69 -5.07 -13.34 -3.46
C PHE A 69 -5.95 -13.19 -2.20
N PRO A 70 -7.26 -13.43 -2.29
CA PRO A 70 -8.19 -13.12 -1.21
C PRO A 70 -7.88 -13.86 0.09
N GLU A 71 -7.47 -15.11 0.02
CA GLU A 71 -7.14 -15.92 1.21
C GLU A 71 -5.90 -15.39 1.93
N GLN A 72 -4.85 -15.03 1.17
CA GLN A 72 -3.61 -14.52 1.72
C GLN A 72 -3.80 -13.12 2.32
N MET A 73 -4.55 -12.26 1.64
CA MET A 73 -4.83 -10.93 2.14
C MET A 73 -5.77 -10.95 3.34
N GLN A 74 -6.72 -11.89 3.39
CA GLN A 74 -7.54 -12.12 4.57
C GLN A 74 -6.69 -12.58 5.76
N ALA A 75 -5.72 -13.48 5.54
CA ALA A 75 -4.79 -13.90 6.59
C ALA A 75 -3.97 -12.73 7.17
N VAL A 76 -3.59 -11.75 6.35
CA VAL A 76 -2.92 -10.51 6.80
C VAL A 76 -3.84 -9.69 7.72
N ALA A 77 -5.09 -9.51 7.32
CA ALA A 77 -6.08 -8.78 8.11
C ALA A 77 -6.39 -9.50 9.44
N ASP A 78 -6.60 -10.81 9.40
CA ASP A 78 -6.91 -11.66 10.57
C ASP A 78 -5.75 -11.70 11.57
N ALA A 79 -4.51 -11.58 11.09
CA ALA A 79 -3.33 -11.46 11.94
C ALA A 79 -3.28 -10.12 12.71
N GLY A 80 -4.21 -9.20 12.46
CA GLY A 80 -4.34 -7.92 13.16
C GLY A 80 -3.25 -6.91 12.79
N HIS A 81 -2.78 -6.96 11.55
CA HIS A 81 -1.98 -5.91 10.95
C HIS A 81 -2.88 -4.76 10.48
N GLU A 82 -2.31 -3.56 10.38
CA GLU A 82 -2.99 -2.46 9.72
C GLU A 82 -2.95 -2.65 8.21
N ILE A 83 -4.05 -2.35 7.52
CA ILE A 83 -4.11 -2.40 6.06
C ILE A 83 -4.26 -1.00 5.51
N GLY A 84 -3.33 -0.60 4.66
CA GLY A 84 -3.33 0.64 3.90
C GLY A 84 -3.55 0.40 2.41
N ILE A 85 -3.65 1.49 1.65
CA ILE A 85 -3.91 1.49 0.21
C ILE A 85 -2.60 1.68 -0.57
N HIS A 86 -2.50 1.01 -1.74
CA HIS A 86 -1.36 1.13 -2.65
C HIS A 86 -1.79 1.14 -4.14
N GLY A 87 -2.75 2.01 -4.49
CA GLY A 87 -3.39 1.99 -5.80
C GLY A 87 -4.23 0.74 -6.04
N TYR A 88 -4.72 0.55 -7.26
CA TYR A 88 -5.47 -0.64 -7.64
C TYR A 88 -4.61 -1.66 -8.39
N THR A 89 -4.06 -1.31 -9.58
CA THR A 89 -3.07 -2.11 -10.33
C THR A 89 -1.67 -1.52 -10.23
N HIS A 90 -1.35 -0.82 -9.15
CA HIS A 90 -0.09 -0.12 -8.95
C HIS A 90 0.13 0.99 -10.00
N GLU A 91 -0.94 1.69 -10.39
CA GLU A 91 -0.91 2.76 -11.38
C GLU A 91 -0.05 3.94 -10.92
N ASN A 92 0.71 4.53 -11.85
CA ASN A 92 1.43 5.77 -11.55
C ASN A 92 0.44 6.95 -11.48
N PRO A 93 0.28 7.62 -10.33
CA PRO A 93 -0.66 8.73 -10.17
C PRO A 93 -0.42 9.88 -11.17
N ILE A 94 0.81 10.11 -11.60
CA ILE A 94 1.16 11.18 -12.56
C ILE A 94 0.45 10.98 -13.90
N ALA A 95 0.19 9.72 -14.30
CA ALA A 95 -0.45 9.39 -15.57
C ALA A 95 -1.99 9.44 -15.51
N MET A 96 -2.58 9.75 -14.35
CA MET A 96 -4.01 9.72 -14.12
C MET A 96 -4.63 11.11 -14.12
N THR A 97 -5.89 11.20 -14.56
CA THR A 97 -6.71 12.39 -14.31
C THR A 97 -7.21 12.40 -12.85
N ARG A 98 -7.70 13.54 -12.38
CA ARG A 98 -8.30 13.66 -11.04
C ARG A 98 -9.44 12.66 -10.84
N GLU A 99 -10.28 12.50 -11.84
CA GLU A 99 -11.44 11.60 -11.81
C GLU A 99 -10.98 10.15 -11.69
N GLN A 100 -10.01 9.73 -12.51
CA GLN A 100 -9.43 8.38 -12.46
C GLN A 100 -8.77 8.10 -11.10
N GLU A 101 -7.97 9.03 -10.58
CA GLU A 101 -7.32 8.88 -9.28
C GLU A 101 -8.35 8.77 -8.15
N THR A 102 -9.45 9.54 -8.24
CA THR A 102 -10.55 9.49 -7.27
C THR A 102 -11.27 8.14 -7.31
N GLU A 103 -11.62 7.65 -8.50
CA GLU A 103 -12.30 6.37 -8.69
C GLU A 103 -11.47 5.18 -8.20
N VAL A 104 -10.18 5.17 -8.52
CA VAL A 104 -9.24 4.16 -8.03
C VAL A 104 -9.18 4.18 -6.50
N LEU A 105 -9.05 5.36 -5.91
CA LEU A 105 -8.97 5.53 -4.47
C LEU A 105 -10.26 5.05 -3.78
N ASP A 106 -11.43 5.41 -4.28
CA ASP A 106 -12.70 4.98 -3.71
C ASP A 106 -12.87 3.45 -3.79
N LYS A 107 -12.54 2.85 -4.95
CA LYS A 107 -12.55 1.39 -5.10
C LYS A 107 -11.63 0.71 -4.09
N CYS A 108 -10.41 1.22 -3.89
CA CYS A 108 -9.45 0.65 -2.95
C CYS A 108 -9.90 0.82 -1.49
N ILE A 109 -10.50 1.96 -1.13
CA ILE A 109 -11.10 2.16 0.20
C ILE A 109 -12.17 1.10 0.48
N ASP A 110 -13.04 0.85 -0.49
CA ASP A 110 -14.11 -0.15 -0.35
C ASP A 110 -13.55 -1.58 -0.20
N LEU A 111 -12.55 -1.95 -1.02
CA LEU A 111 -11.90 -3.26 -0.94
C LEU A 111 -11.21 -3.48 0.41
N VAL A 112 -10.40 -2.52 0.86
CA VAL A 112 -9.72 -2.61 2.17
C VAL A 112 -10.73 -2.63 3.32
N THR A 113 -11.79 -1.84 3.22
CA THR A 113 -12.85 -1.82 4.25
C THR A 113 -13.56 -3.17 4.34
N LYS A 114 -13.86 -3.81 3.20
CA LYS A 114 -14.45 -5.15 3.15
C LYS A 114 -13.51 -6.20 3.71
N LEU A 115 -12.23 -6.13 3.37
CA LEU A 115 -11.20 -7.07 3.80
C LEU A 115 -10.98 -7.03 5.32
N SER A 116 -10.77 -5.84 5.88
CA SER A 116 -10.32 -5.64 7.26
C SER A 116 -11.43 -5.29 8.25
N GLY A 117 -12.63 -4.98 7.76
CA GLY A 117 -13.72 -4.44 8.58
C GLY A 117 -13.49 -3.00 9.05
N LYS A 118 -12.42 -2.34 8.60
CA LYS A 118 -12.04 -0.98 8.98
C LYS A 118 -11.70 -0.15 7.76
N ARG A 119 -12.12 1.11 7.78
CA ARG A 119 -11.72 2.07 6.74
C ARG A 119 -10.20 2.30 6.83
N PRO A 120 -9.44 2.22 5.71
CA PRO A 120 -8.01 2.51 5.72
C PRO A 120 -7.74 3.97 6.09
N THR A 121 -6.62 4.19 6.78
CA THR A 121 -6.14 5.53 7.16
C THR A 121 -4.81 5.88 6.51
N GLY A 122 -4.12 4.90 5.91
CA GLY A 122 -2.81 5.05 5.28
C GLY A 122 -2.84 4.79 3.77
N TYR A 123 -2.01 5.53 3.06
CA TYR A 123 -1.75 5.36 1.64
C TYR A 123 -0.25 5.51 1.35
N VAL A 124 0.30 4.58 0.60
CA VAL A 124 1.61 4.70 -0.05
C VAL A 124 1.37 4.80 -1.55
N ALA A 125 1.93 5.80 -2.18
CA ALA A 125 1.76 6.00 -3.61
C ALA A 125 2.55 4.95 -4.41
N PRO A 126 1.92 4.27 -5.38
CA PRO A 126 2.66 3.51 -6.37
C PRO A 126 3.76 4.36 -7.02
N TRP A 127 4.89 3.74 -7.33
CA TRP A 127 6.07 4.42 -7.90
C TRP A 127 6.67 5.52 -7.01
N TRP A 128 6.16 5.68 -5.77
CA TRP A 128 6.48 6.80 -4.86
C TRP A 128 6.23 8.18 -5.48
N GLU A 129 5.30 8.25 -6.42
CA GLU A 129 4.98 9.45 -7.18
C GLU A 129 3.61 10.01 -6.78
N PHE A 130 3.51 11.34 -6.79
CA PHE A 130 2.26 12.06 -6.60
C PHE A 130 1.92 12.89 -7.83
N SER A 131 0.66 12.84 -8.24
CA SER A 131 0.12 13.80 -9.19
C SER A 131 -0.04 15.19 -8.54
N THR A 132 -0.34 16.18 -9.34
CA THR A 132 -0.62 17.55 -8.83
C THR A 132 -1.88 17.61 -7.96
N VAL A 133 -2.73 16.59 -8.02
CA VAL A 133 -4.02 16.55 -7.32
C VAL A 133 -4.08 15.49 -6.21
N THR A 134 -3.11 14.59 -6.10
CA THR A 134 -3.09 13.51 -5.10
C THR A 134 -3.38 14.02 -3.69
N ASN A 135 -2.68 15.08 -3.26
CA ASN A 135 -2.86 15.63 -1.92
C ASN A 135 -4.30 16.11 -1.65
N GLU A 136 -4.94 16.73 -2.64
CA GLU A 136 -6.30 17.23 -2.51
C GLU A 136 -7.30 16.08 -2.47
N THR A 137 -7.13 15.10 -3.36
CA THR A 137 -7.97 13.92 -3.45
C THR A 137 -7.94 13.11 -2.16
N HIS A 138 -6.76 12.91 -1.59
CA HIS A 138 -6.57 12.14 -0.35
C HIS A 138 -6.99 12.91 0.90
N LYS A 139 -6.74 14.22 0.95
CA LYS A 139 -7.17 15.06 2.07
C LYS A 139 -8.68 15.03 2.28
N GLY A 140 -9.44 15.01 1.20
CA GLY A 140 -10.91 14.82 1.26
C GLY A 140 -11.35 13.45 1.78
N LYS A 141 -10.46 12.45 1.80
CA LYS A 141 -10.72 11.07 2.23
C LYS A 141 -10.09 10.74 3.61
N TRP A 142 -9.43 11.69 4.28
CA TRP A 142 -8.78 11.51 5.58
C TRP A 142 -7.67 10.44 5.59
N LEU A 143 -6.93 10.31 4.49
CA LEU A 143 -5.80 9.40 4.38
C LEU A 143 -4.50 10.12 4.74
N VAL A 144 -3.65 9.45 5.52
CA VAL A 144 -2.28 9.86 5.77
C VAL A 144 -1.42 9.38 4.61
N LEU A 145 -0.79 10.32 3.92
CA LEU A 145 0.10 10.02 2.81
C LEU A 145 1.47 9.63 3.35
N ALA A 146 1.94 8.43 3.03
CA ALA A 146 3.32 8.06 3.15
C ALA A 146 3.93 8.03 1.74
N ALA A 147 4.64 9.10 1.39
CA ALA A 147 5.60 9.04 0.32
C ALA A 147 6.96 8.78 0.96
N TYR A 148 7.76 7.88 0.42
CA TYR A 148 9.18 7.90 0.72
C TYR A 148 9.77 9.13 0.04
N PRO A 149 10.05 10.23 0.75
CA PRO A 149 10.73 11.33 0.11
C PRO A 149 12.18 10.91 -0.07
N LEU A 150 12.60 10.66 -1.28
CA LEU A 150 13.98 10.91 -1.70
C LEU A 150 14.26 12.42 -1.67
N VAL A 151 13.78 13.11 -0.65
CA VAL A 151 14.12 14.52 -0.42
C VAL A 151 15.25 14.57 0.58
N ARG A 152 16.44 14.79 0.06
CA ARG A 152 17.49 15.38 0.85
C ARG A 152 16.92 16.59 1.60
N HIS A 153 16.93 16.50 2.95
CA HIS A 153 16.84 17.62 3.85
C HIS A 153 15.82 18.72 3.54
N HIS A 154 14.55 18.45 3.76
CA HIS A 154 13.69 19.47 4.37
C HIS A 154 12.70 18.76 5.28
N SER A 155 12.73 19.13 6.53
CA SER A 155 11.87 18.63 7.60
C SER A 155 10.45 18.36 7.13
N ILE A 156 9.93 17.19 7.49
CA ILE A 156 8.50 16.92 7.50
C ILE A 156 7.86 17.84 8.54
N THR A 157 7.69 19.11 8.20
CA THR A 157 7.02 20.11 9.03
C THR A 157 5.50 20.09 8.83
N GLY A 158 4.95 18.99 8.37
CA GLY A 158 3.50 18.79 8.22
C GLY A 158 2.87 17.81 9.21
N LEU A 159 3.67 17.11 10.04
CA LEU A 159 3.20 16.12 11.01
C LEU A 159 3.24 16.59 12.46
N SER A 160 3.45 17.87 12.71
CA SER A 160 3.38 18.41 14.06
C SER A 160 2.13 19.24 14.22
N SER A 161 1.24 18.75 14.94
CA SER A 161 0.26 19.40 15.81
C SER A 161 -1.13 18.78 15.74
N ARG A 162 -1.22 17.51 16.08
CA ARG A 162 -2.41 16.96 16.78
C ARG A 162 -2.16 15.48 17.05
N LEU A 163 -1.41 15.22 18.06
CA LEU A 163 -1.65 14.10 18.98
C LEU A 163 -2.20 14.71 20.26
#